data_9dca90ee9da22af0d6ae82b5a70ab0b7
#
_entry.id   9dca90ee9da22af0d6ae82b5a70ab0b7
#
_cell.length_a   1.000
_cell.length_b   1.000
_cell.length_c   1.000
_cell.angle_alpha   90.00
_cell.angle_beta   90.00
_cell.angle_gamma   90.00
#
_symmetry.space_group_name_H-M   'P 1'
#
loop_
_entity.id
_entity.type
_entity.pdbx_description
1 polymer ?
#
loop_
_entity_poly.entity_id
_entity_poly.type
_entity_poly.pdbx_seq_one_letter_code
_entity_poly.pdbx_strand_id
1 'polypeptide(L)'
;MAEIEAIAKLVNQLSKLPGVGRKTAQRLAYHIIALPEDQVRELAVAIFNGKKQIHFCPICGNYTDTDPCPICADSSRRKDIVCVVRDPRYVNALERMREYDGMYHVLHGVISPMDGVGPDDIRIRELMTRLASGEIKEVVLATNPDVEGEATAAYISRLIKPMGVKVTRIAHGVPIGGELEYTDEVTLLRAFQGRTEI
;
A
#
# COMPACT_ATOMS: atom_id res chain seq x y z
N MET A 1 12.19 -32.94 -27.97
CA MET A 1 13.03 -31.82 -28.48
C MET A 1 13.75 -31.22 -27.26
N ALA A 2 15.08 -31.09 -27.35
CA ALA A 2 15.82 -30.43 -26.28
C ALA A 2 15.41 -28.95 -26.23
N GLU A 3 14.90 -28.52 -25.10
CA GLU A 3 14.56 -27.10 -24.83
C GLU A 3 15.88 -26.30 -24.79
N ILE A 4 15.96 -25.19 -25.51
CA ILE A 4 17.14 -24.32 -25.48
C ILE A 4 17.30 -23.76 -24.06
N GLU A 5 18.44 -24.07 -23.41
CA GLU A 5 18.68 -23.75 -22.00
C GLU A 5 18.49 -22.25 -21.67
N ALA A 6 18.91 -21.35 -22.56
CA ALA A 6 18.72 -19.92 -22.39
C ALA A 6 17.26 -19.51 -22.34
N ILE A 7 16.41 -20.14 -23.18
CA ILE A 7 14.96 -19.90 -23.21
C ILE A 7 14.34 -20.43 -21.92
N ALA A 8 14.71 -21.63 -21.49
CA ALA A 8 14.21 -22.23 -20.26
C ALA A 8 14.53 -21.36 -19.02
N LYS A 9 15.76 -20.82 -18.94
CA LYS A 9 16.16 -19.90 -17.87
C LYS A 9 15.31 -18.63 -17.85
N LEU A 10 15.07 -18.02 -19.02
CA LEU A 10 14.23 -16.81 -19.11
C LEU A 10 12.78 -17.11 -18.70
N VAL A 11 12.19 -18.18 -19.20
CA VAL A 11 10.84 -18.62 -18.82
C VAL A 11 10.73 -18.85 -17.31
N ASN A 12 11.73 -19.53 -16.71
CA ASN A 12 11.75 -19.78 -15.28
C ASN A 12 11.85 -18.48 -14.44
N GLN A 13 12.57 -17.46 -14.88
CA GLN A 13 12.61 -16.17 -14.17
C GLN A 13 11.29 -15.42 -14.30
N LEU A 14 10.70 -15.37 -15.48
CA LEU A 14 9.41 -14.70 -15.72
C LEU A 14 8.27 -15.38 -14.97
N SER A 15 8.28 -16.71 -14.84
CA SER A 15 7.24 -17.45 -14.11
C SER A 15 7.27 -17.25 -12.58
N LYS A 16 8.32 -16.62 -12.03
CA LYS A 16 8.37 -16.21 -10.60
C LYS A 16 7.58 -14.94 -10.33
N LEU A 17 7.20 -14.21 -11.37
CA LEU A 17 6.42 -12.98 -11.21
C LEU A 17 4.97 -13.32 -10.82
N PRO A 18 4.37 -12.60 -9.84
CA PRO A 18 3.00 -12.84 -9.44
C PRO A 18 2.04 -12.71 -10.63
N GLY A 19 1.12 -13.65 -10.77
CA GLY A 19 0.16 -13.68 -11.89
C GLY A 19 0.72 -14.18 -13.23
N VAL A 20 2.02 -14.50 -13.33
CA VAL A 20 2.65 -15.01 -14.54
C VAL A 20 2.79 -16.53 -14.45
N GLY A 21 1.82 -17.25 -14.99
CA GLY A 21 1.91 -18.71 -15.15
C GLY A 21 2.90 -19.12 -16.24
N ARG A 22 3.32 -20.39 -16.23
CA ARG A 22 4.34 -20.93 -17.16
C ARG A 22 4.02 -20.66 -18.65
N LYS A 23 2.75 -20.77 -19.06
CA LYS A 23 2.32 -20.50 -20.46
C LYS A 23 2.50 -19.01 -20.83
N THR A 24 2.17 -18.11 -19.92
CA THR A 24 2.38 -16.66 -20.10
C THR A 24 3.87 -16.34 -20.11
N ALA A 25 4.66 -16.91 -19.19
CA ALA A 25 6.09 -16.74 -19.13
C ALA A 25 6.79 -17.18 -20.43
N GLN A 26 6.37 -18.30 -21.00
CA GLN A 26 6.89 -18.77 -22.28
C GLN A 26 6.59 -17.78 -23.41
N ARG A 27 5.35 -17.28 -23.50
CA ARG A 27 4.96 -16.28 -24.51
C ARG A 27 5.76 -14.98 -24.37
N LEU A 28 5.95 -14.51 -23.13
CA LEU A 28 6.78 -13.33 -22.84
C LEU A 28 8.25 -13.56 -23.22
N ALA A 29 8.82 -14.73 -22.91
CA ALA A 29 10.20 -15.06 -23.25
C ALA A 29 10.44 -15.03 -24.76
N TYR A 30 9.56 -15.64 -25.55
CA TYR A 30 9.67 -15.60 -27.01
C TYR A 30 9.49 -14.19 -27.57
N HIS A 31 8.60 -13.39 -27.00
CA HIS A 31 8.46 -11.99 -27.36
C HIS A 31 9.75 -11.20 -27.12
N ILE A 32 10.34 -11.31 -25.91
CA ILE A 32 11.59 -10.64 -25.56
C ILE A 32 12.72 -11.05 -26.49
N ILE A 33 12.84 -12.32 -26.86
CA ILE A 33 13.87 -12.83 -27.78
C ILE A 33 13.70 -12.24 -29.19
N ALA A 34 12.48 -11.94 -29.61
CA ALA A 34 12.17 -11.34 -30.90
C ALA A 34 12.39 -9.82 -30.95
N LEU A 35 12.55 -9.16 -29.81
CA LEU A 35 12.84 -7.71 -29.75
C LEU A 35 14.26 -7.41 -30.20
N PRO A 36 14.52 -6.19 -30.75
CA PRO A 36 15.87 -5.67 -30.95
C PRO A 36 16.67 -5.63 -29.63
N GLU A 37 17.99 -5.84 -29.74
CA GLU A 37 18.87 -5.95 -28.56
C GLU A 37 18.85 -4.69 -27.70
N ASP A 38 18.75 -3.51 -28.30
CA ASP A 38 18.65 -2.24 -27.59
C ASP A 38 17.41 -2.16 -26.71
N GLN A 39 16.25 -2.59 -27.19
CA GLN A 39 15.02 -2.63 -26.41
C GLN A 39 15.08 -3.65 -25.25
N VAL A 40 15.70 -4.81 -25.47
CA VAL A 40 15.92 -5.79 -24.41
C VAL A 40 16.84 -5.23 -23.34
N ARG A 41 17.91 -4.54 -23.74
CA ARG A 41 18.84 -3.87 -22.83
C ARG A 41 18.12 -2.78 -22.01
N GLU A 42 17.31 -1.95 -22.65
CA GLU A 42 16.53 -0.91 -21.98
C GLU A 42 15.60 -1.50 -20.93
N LEU A 43 14.86 -2.56 -21.25
CA LEU A 43 14.00 -3.28 -20.31
C LEU A 43 14.79 -3.83 -19.11
N ALA A 44 15.90 -4.49 -19.36
CA ALA A 44 16.74 -5.07 -18.31
C ALA A 44 17.31 -3.98 -17.38
N VAL A 45 17.77 -2.87 -17.95
CA VAL A 45 18.28 -1.71 -17.20
C VAL A 45 17.18 -1.06 -16.38
N ALA A 46 15.97 -0.91 -16.93
CA ALA A 46 14.84 -0.34 -16.19
C ALA A 46 14.46 -1.20 -14.98
N ILE A 47 14.42 -2.52 -15.12
CA ILE A 47 14.16 -3.44 -14.01
C ILE A 47 15.22 -3.32 -12.92
N PHE A 48 16.50 -3.34 -13.31
CA PHE A 48 17.61 -3.26 -12.37
C PHE A 48 17.68 -1.91 -11.65
N ASN A 49 17.55 -0.82 -12.38
CA ASN A 49 17.59 0.53 -11.82
C ASN A 49 16.39 0.80 -10.90
N GLY A 50 15.18 0.37 -11.28
CA GLY A 50 14.00 0.48 -10.42
C GLY A 50 14.24 -0.20 -9.07
N LYS A 51 14.82 -1.42 -9.06
CA LYS A 51 15.14 -2.11 -7.81
C LYS A 51 16.25 -1.40 -7.01
N LYS A 52 17.24 -0.81 -7.69
CA LYS A 52 18.39 -0.18 -7.04
C LYS A 52 18.09 1.20 -6.47
N GLN A 53 17.30 2.00 -7.18
CA GLN A 53 17.05 3.40 -6.85
C GLN A 53 15.89 3.58 -5.85
N ILE A 54 14.88 2.70 -5.92
CA ILE A 54 13.71 2.84 -5.07
C ILE A 54 13.97 2.24 -3.69
N HIS A 55 13.73 3.04 -2.68
CA HIS A 55 13.82 2.68 -1.26
C HIS A 55 12.60 3.18 -0.49
N PHE A 56 12.55 2.93 0.81
CA PHE A 56 11.48 3.45 1.66
C PHE A 56 11.85 4.81 2.22
N CYS A 57 10.94 5.78 2.11
CA CYS A 57 11.08 7.06 2.79
C CYS A 57 11.27 6.85 4.31
N PRO A 58 12.31 7.43 4.94
CA PRO A 58 12.58 7.22 6.36
C PRO A 58 11.47 7.79 7.25
N ILE A 59 10.71 8.78 6.77
CA ILE A 59 9.63 9.42 7.53
C ILE A 59 8.34 8.61 7.45
N CYS A 60 7.84 8.36 6.23
CA CYS A 60 6.50 7.79 6.04
C CYS A 60 6.48 6.33 5.58
N GLY A 61 7.62 5.76 5.13
CA GLY A 61 7.69 4.41 4.61
C GLY A 61 7.17 4.24 3.18
N ASN A 62 6.80 5.31 2.47
CA ASN A 62 6.41 5.22 1.07
C ASN A 62 7.61 4.89 0.16
N TYR A 63 7.38 4.35 -1.02
CA TYR A 63 8.42 4.21 -2.03
C TYR A 63 8.89 5.57 -2.52
N THR A 64 10.19 5.71 -2.69
CA THR A 64 10.82 6.95 -3.17
C THR A 64 12.20 6.67 -3.75
N ASP A 65 12.66 7.58 -4.59
CA ASP A 65 14.03 7.68 -5.10
C ASP A 65 14.77 8.90 -4.53
N THR A 66 14.11 9.69 -3.67
CA THR A 66 14.63 10.87 -2.98
C THR A 66 14.44 10.76 -1.48
N ASP A 67 15.22 11.53 -0.70
CA ASP A 67 15.18 11.47 0.76
C ASP A 67 15.08 12.87 1.38
N PRO A 68 13.91 13.17 2.01
CA PRO A 68 12.70 12.38 2.11
C PRO A 68 11.91 12.35 0.79
N CYS A 69 10.82 11.54 0.73
CA CYS A 69 9.95 11.48 -0.45
C CYS A 69 9.29 12.83 -0.73
N PRO A 70 8.84 13.08 -2.00
CA PRO A 70 8.22 14.35 -2.37
C PRO A 70 7.04 14.75 -1.49
N ILE A 71 6.22 13.80 -1.03
CA ILE A 71 5.09 14.06 -0.12
C ILE A 71 5.59 14.59 1.24
N CYS A 72 6.64 13.97 1.80
CA CYS A 72 7.18 14.41 3.09
C CYS A 72 7.99 15.70 2.99
N ALA A 73 8.57 16.00 1.84
CA ALA A 73 9.31 17.24 1.56
C ALA A 73 8.39 18.44 1.30
N ASP A 74 7.13 18.20 0.92
CA ASP A 74 6.18 19.25 0.58
C ASP A 74 5.77 20.05 1.82
N SER A 75 6.21 21.30 1.90
CA SER A 75 5.91 22.21 3.00
C SER A 75 4.47 22.75 3.00
N SER A 76 3.76 22.63 1.87
CA SER A 76 2.36 23.07 1.77
C SER A 76 1.38 22.11 2.44
N ARG A 77 1.80 20.87 2.71
CA ARG A 77 0.97 19.86 3.33
C ARG A 77 0.79 20.05 4.82
N ARG A 78 -0.37 19.68 5.30
CA ARG A 78 -0.71 19.66 6.71
C ARG A 78 0.09 18.58 7.45
N LYS A 79 0.88 18.97 8.43
CA LYS A 79 1.69 18.05 9.25
C LYS A 79 0.94 17.52 10.47
N ASP A 80 -0.20 18.12 10.79
CA ASP A 80 -1.01 17.78 11.96
C ASP A 80 -1.97 16.60 11.74
N ILE A 81 -2.07 16.09 10.51
CA ILE A 81 -2.90 14.93 10.16
C ILE A 81 -2.09 13.88 9.42
N VAL A 82 -2.22 12.61 9.83
CA VAL A 82 -1.51 11.47 9.23
C VAL A 82 -2.50 10.37 8.85
N CYS A 83 -2.49 9.99 7.57
CA CYS A 83 -3.23 8.85 7.06
C CYS A 83 -2.36 7.59 7.10
N VAL A 84 -2.79 6.59 7.86
CA VAL A 84 -2.09 5.32 8.05
C VAL A 84 -2.65 4.28 7.07
N VAL A 85 -1.77 3.75 6.22
CA VAL A 85 -2.12 2.76 5.20
C VAL A 85 -1.28 1.49 5.34
N ARG A 86 -1.79 0.38 4.84
CA ARG A 86 -1.09 -0.90 4.84
C ARG A 86 0.15 -0.91 3.94
N ASP A 87 0.04 -0.33 2.73
CA ASP A 87 0.98 -0.54 1.62
C ASP A 87 1.17 0.76 0.82
N PRO A 88 2.38 1.03 0.26
CA PRO A 88 2.64 2.23 -0.54
C PRO A 88 1.68 2.44 -1.71
N ARG A 89 1.12 1.36 -2.29
CA ARG A 89 0.14 1.46 -3.39
C ARG A 89 -1.12 2.21 -2.98
N TYR A 90 -1.49 2.17 -1.69
CA TYR A 90 -2.65 2.91 -1.18
C TYR A 90 -2.39 4.41 -1.08
N VAL A 91 -1.13 4.83 -0.83
CA VAL A 91 -0.75 6.24 -0.91
C VAL A 91 -1.07 6.77 -2.31
N ASN A 92 -0.64 6.06 -3.37
CA ASN A 92 -0.92 6.46 -4.74
C ASN A 92 -2.42 6.49 -5.07
N ALA A 93 -3.21 5.59 -4.46
CA ALA A 93 -4.66 5.58 -4.66
C ALA A 93 -5.33 6.80 -4.01
N LEU A 94 -4.89 7.18 -2.81
CA LEU A 94 -5.41 8.34 -2.08
C LEU A 94 -4.95 9.66 -2.73
N GLU A 95 -3.70 9.75 -3.20
CA GLU A 95 -3.19 10.95 -3.91
C GLU A 95 -3.95 11.24 -5.21
N ARG A 96 -4.51 10.21 -5.88
CA ARG A 96 -5.34 10.42 -7.07
C ARG A 96 -6.63 11.19 -6.81
N MET A 97 -7.13 11.20 -5.57
CA MET A 97 -8.31 12.00 -5.20
C MET A 97 -8.02 13.50 -5.23
N ARG A 98 -6.76 13.92 -5.00
CA ARG A 98 -6.30 15.32 -4.92
C ARG A 98 -7.00 16.18 -3.84
N GLU A 99 -7.70 15.53 -2.91
CA GLU A 99 -8.46 16.18 -1.83
C GLU A 99 -7.79 16.03 -0.46
N TYR A 100 -6.81 15.12 -0.35
CA TYR A 100 -6.09 14.89 0.90
C TYR A 100 -4.76 15.64 0.90
N ASP A 101 -4.64 16.59 1.79
CA ASP A 101 -3.49 17.48 1.96
C ASP A 101 -2.59 17.13 3.17
N GLY A 102 -2.91 16.04 3.89
CA GLY A 102 -2.15 15.56 5.04
C GLY A 102 -0.95 14.70 4.68
N MET A 103 -0.31 14.15 5.72
CA MET A 103 0.84 13.25 5.62
C MET A 103 0.41 11.79 5.64
N TYR A 104 1.31 10.89 5.23
CA TYR A 104 1.06 9.45 5.27
C TYR A 104 1.99 8.72 6.24
N HIS A 105 1.57 7.52 6.64
CA HIS A 105 2.41 6.52 7.28
C HIS A 105 2.06 5.14 6.73
N VAL A 106 3.05 4.45 6.19
CA VAL A 106 2.90 3.12 5.58
C VAL A 106 3.36 2.06 6.56
N LEU A 107 2.47 1.13 6.89
CA LEU A 107 2.73 0.05 7.86
C LEU A 107 3.57 -1.09 7.28
N HIS A 108 3.56 -1.30 5.97
CA HIS A 108 4.15 -2.45 5.27
C HIS A 108 3.56 -3.80 5.68
N GLY A 109 2.32 -3.83 6.13
CA GLY A 109 1.60 -5.04 6.52
C GLY A 109 0.37 -4.72 7.36
N VAL A 110 -0.24 -5.77 7.85
CA VAL A 110 -1.33 -5.77 8.86
C VAL A 110 -1.03 -6.85 9.88
N ILE A 111 -1.58 -6.73 11.07
CA ILE A 111 -1.52 -7.78 12.09
C ILE A 111 -2.31 -8.98 11.57
N SER A 112 -1.63 -10.09 11.33
CA SER A 112 -2.20 -11.36 10.86
C SER A 112 -1.60 -12.52 11.65
N PRO A 113 -2.24 -12.95 12.77
CA PRO A 113 -1.75 -14.08 13.55
C PRO A 113 -1.69 -15.39 12.75
N MET A 114 -2.57 -15.54 11.75
CA MET A 114 -2.59 -16.71 10.87
C MET A 114 -1.33 -16.80 9.99
N ASP A 115 -0.80 -15.64 9.59
CA ASP A 115 0.43 -15.55 8.80
C ASP A 115 1.69 -15.34 9.67
N GLY A 116 1.54 -15.36 11.00
CA GLY A 116 2.61 -15.12 11.95
C GLY A 116 3.09 -13.67 12.01
N VAL A 117 2.29 -12.70 11.52
CA VAL A 117 2.63 -11.27 11.52
C VAL A 117 2.07 -10.59 12.77
N GLY A 118 2.97 -10.18 13.65
CA GLY A 118 2.65 -9.43 14.86
C GLY A 118 2.78 -7.92 14.71
N PRO A 119 2.47 -7.17 15.77
CA PRO A 119 2.60 -5.70 15.77
C PRO A 119 4.04 -5.20 15.57
N ASP A 120 5.04 -6.00 15.95
CA ASP A 120 6.45 -5.66 15.84
C ASP A 120 7.03 -5.94 14.44
N ASP A 121 6.30 -6.68 13.61
CA ASP A 121 6.71 -7.01 12.23
C ASP A 121 6.28 -5.93 11.22
N ILE A 122 5.45 -4.98 11.66
CA ILE A 122 4.96 -3.86 10.85
C ILE A 122 5.31 -2.54 11.52
N ARG A 123 5.29 -1.43 10.77
CA ARG A 123 5.83 -0.12 11.20
C ARG A 123 4.93 0.64 12.19
N ILE A 124 4.39 -0.02 13.21
CA ILE A 124 3.62 0.62 14.28
C ILE A 124 4.55 1.38 15.23
N ARG A 125 5.74 0.85 15.54
CA ARG A 125 6.70 1.50 16.42
C ARG A 125 7.14 2.86 15.88
N GLU A 126 7.42 2.95 14.59
CA GLU A 126 7.79 4.21 13.91
C GLU A 126 6.63 5.20 13.91
N LEU A 127 5.38 4.72 13.76
CA LEU A 127 4.20 5.57 13.91
C LEU A 127 4.15 6.17 15.33
N MET A 128 4.31 5.35 16.35
CA MET A 128 4.29 5.82 17.76
C MET A 128 5.42 6.82 18.03
N THR A 129 6.62 6.56 17.52
CA THR A 129 7.75 7.50 17.63
C THR A 129 7.42 8.85 16.98
N ARG A 130 6.78 8.80 15.80
CA ARG A 130 6.37 10.02 15.08
C ARG A 130 5.30 10.80 15.84
N LEU A 131 4.35 10.13 16.49
CA LEU A 131 3.31 10.77 17.31
C LEU A 131 3.86 11.42 18.59
N ALA A 132 4.96 10.91 19.10
CA ALA A 132 5.61 11.46 20.31
C ALA A 132 6.15 12.89 20.11
N SER A 133 6.29 13.40 18.88
CA SER A 133 6.63 14.79 18.61
C SER A 133 5.55 15.79 19.08
N GLY A 134 4.30 15.32 19.22
CA GLY A 134 3.16 16.16 19.63
C GLY A 134 2.61 17.09 18.52
N GLU A 135 3.17 17.05 17.32
CA GLU A 135 2.70 17.87 16.19
C GLU A 135 1.43 17.29 15.55
N ILE A 136 1.25 15.96 15.60
CA ILE A 136 0.13 15.26 14.97
C ILE A 136 -1.07 15.28 15.89
N LYS A 137 -2.18 15.84 15.39
CA LYS A 137 -3.46 15.98 16.11
C LYS A 137 -4.48 14.92 15.70
N GLU A 138 -4.38 14.40 14.47
CA GLU A 138 -5.29 13.40 13.96
C GLU A 138 -4.56 12.29 13.20
N VAL A 139 -4.96 11.05 13.48
CA VAL A 139 -4.55 9.84 12.75
C VAL A 139 -5.77 9.25 12.07
N VAL A 140 -5.76 9.22 10.74
CA VAL A 140 -6.79 8.58 9.92
C VAL A 140 -6.34 7.15 9.61
N LEU A 141 -7.06 6.16 10.10
CA LEU A 141 -6.78 4.75 9.83
C LEU A 141 -7.44 4.35 8.50
N ALA A 142 -6.61 4.05 7.50
CA ALA A 142 -7.02 3.70 6.14
C ALA A 142 -6.51 2.29 5.73
N THR A 143 -6.56 1.34 6.68
CA THR A 143 -6.38 -0.09 6.37
C THR A 143 -7.63 -0.64 5.71
N ASN A 144 -7.51 -1.78 5.01
CA ASN A 144 -8.66 -2.40 4.35
C ASN A 144 -9.78 -2.76 5.34
N PRO A 145 -11.04 -2.81 4.90
CA PRO A 145 -12.19 -3.24 5.70
C PRO A 145 -12.30 -4.78 5.77
N ASP A 146 -11.17 -5.48 5.87
CA ASP A 146 -11.05 -6.91 6.13
C ASP A 146 -10.75 -7.17 7.62
N VAL A 147 -10.82 -8.42 8.04
CA VAL A 147 -10.64 -8.82 9.45
C VAL A 147 -9.29 -8.34 10.01
N GLU A 148 -8.23 -8.48 9.22
CA GLU A 148 -6.87 -8.13 9.62
C GLU A 148 -6.68 -6.61 9.67
N GLY A 149 -7.24 -5.89 8.68
CA GLY A 149 -7.18 -4.43 8.65
C GLY A 149 -7.99 -3.79 9.78
N GLU A 150 -9.16 -4.36 10.14
CA GLU A 150 -9.95 -3.93 11.30
C GLU A 150 -9.22 -4.22 12.62
N ALA A 151 -8.65 -5.41 12.77
CA ALA A 151 -7.87 -5.77 13.94
C ALA A 151 -6.67 -4.83 14.12
N THR A 152 -5.97 -4.54 13.02
CA THR A 152 -4.83 -3.61 13.00
C THR A 152 -5.25 -2.20 13.39
N ALA A 153 -6.36 -1.70 12.81
CA ALA A 153 -6.89 -0.39 13.13
C ALA A 153 -7.31 -0.29 14.62
N ALA A 154 -7.99 -1.31 15.13
CA ALA A 154 -8.39 -1.35 16.53
C ALA A 154 -7.17 -1.39 17.48
N TYR A 155 -6.13 -2.14 17.14
CA TYR A 155 -4.89 -2.19 17.89
C TYR A 155 -4.19 -0.82 17.93
N ILE A 156 -3.98 -0.20 16.78
CA ILE A 156 -3.35 1.12 16.66
C ILE A 156 -4.18 2.17 17.41
N SER A 157 -5.50 2.16 17.28
CA SER A 157 -6.40 3.07 17.98
C SER A 157 -6.25 2.98 19.51
N ARG A 158 -6.11 1.76 20.07
CA ARG A 158 -5.89 1.58 21.51
C ARG A 158 -4.57 2.17 21.99
N LEU A 159 -3.52 2.07 21.17
CA LEU A 159 -2.20 2.65 21.50
C LEU A 159 -2.22 4.18 21.46
N ILE A 160 -2.95 4.77 20.51
CA ILE A 160 -2.95 6.21 20.26
C ILE A 160 -3.90 6.97 21.19
N LYS A 161 -5.06 6.41 21.54
CA LYS A 161 -6.07 7.05 22.40
C LYS A 161 -5.50 7.68 23.70
N PRO A 162 -4.60 7.02 24.45
CA PRO A 162 -4.03 7.59 25.67
C PRO A 162 -3.16 8.82 25.43
N MET A 163 -2.69 9.03 24.19
CA MET A 163 -1.85 10.18 23.81
C MET A 163 -2.64 11.48 23.55
N GLY A 164 -3.98 11.41 23.61
CA GLY A 164 -4.84 12.56 23.32
C GLY A 164 -4.94 12.92 21.83
N VAL A 165 -4.45 12.07 20.92
CA VAL A 165 -4.54 12.25 19.47
C VAL A 165 -5.88 11.73 18.99
N LYS A 166 -6.58 12.50 18.15
CA LYS A 166 -7.82 12.09 17.51
C LYS A 166 -7.55 10.93 16.55
N VAL A 167 -8.31 9.86 16.67
CA VAL A 167 -8.24 8.71 15.77
C VAL A 167 -9.54 8.60 15.00
N THR A 168 -9.43 8.63 13.69
CA THR A 168 -10.56 8.47 12.76
C THR A 168 -10.32 7.28 11.84
N ARG A 169 -11.39 6.82 11.20
CA ARG A 169 -11.34 5.73 10.22
C ARG A 169 -12.03 6.17 8.95
N ILE A 170 -11.50 5.75 7.80
CA ILE A 170 -12.21 5.96 6.53
C ILE A 170 -13.58 5.29 6.60
N ALA A 171 -14.60 5.94 6.03
CA ALA A 171 -15.96 5.44 6.01
C ALA A 171 -16.04 4.12 5.22
N HIS A 172 -16.92 3.24 5.68
CA HIS A 172 -17.28 2.01 5.00
C HIS A 172 -18.75 2.09 4.59
N GLY A 173 -19.05 1.78 3.34
CA GLY A 173 -20.42 1.87 2.86
C GLY A 173 -20.59 1.42 1.42
N VAL A 174 -21.80 1.60 0.91
CA VAL A 174 -22.16 1.29 -0.47
C VAL A 174 -21.38 2.20 -1.41
N PRO A 175 -20.72 1.66 -2.45
CA PRO A 175 -19.99 2.48 -3.41
C PRO A 175 -20.95 3.36 -4.22
N ILE A 176 -20.48 4.55 -4.61
CA ILE A 176 -21.24 5.46 -5.47
C ILE A 176 -21.56 4.77 -6.80
N GLY A 177 -22.84 4.79 -7.19
CA GLY A 177 -23.33 4.10 -8.38
C GLY A 177 -23.67 2.62 -8.16
N GLY A 178 -23.46 2.10 -6.94
CA GLY A 178 -23.91 0.76 -6.58
C GLY A 178 -25.41 0.73 -6.23
N GLU A 179 -26.08 -0.35 -6.61
CA GLU A 179 -27.48 -0.59 -6.26
C GLU A 179 -27.57 -1.32 -4.91
N LEU A 180 -28.46 -0.87 -4.03
CA LEU A 180 -28.63 -1.45 -2.68
C LEU A 180 -29.03 -2.92 -2.73
N GLU A 181 -29.79 -3.31 -3.76
CA GLU A 181 -30.29 -4.69 -3.95
C GLU A 181 -29.14 -5.71 -4.12
N TYR A 182 -28.00 -5.28 -4.74
CA TYR A 182 -26.86 -6.16 -4.98
C TYR A 182 -25.73 -6.01 -3.96
N THR A 183 -25.95 -5.20 -2.93
CA THR A 183 -24.96 -4.99 -1.88
C THR A 183 -25.12 -6.07 -0.80
N ASP A 184 -24.00 -6.65 -0.38
CA ASP A 184 -24.01 -7.66 0.68
C ASP A 184 -24.47 -7.10 2.03
N GLU A 185 -25.03 -7.96 2.89
CA GLU A 185 -25.63 -7.59 4.17
C GLU A 185 -24.66 -6.87 5.12
N VAL A 186 -23.36 -7.25 5.11
CA VAL A 186 -22.35 -6.66 5.98
C VAL A 186 -22.04 -5.24 5.56
N THR A 187 -21.90 -5.00 4.24
CA THR A 187 -21.69 -3.67 3.67
C THR A 187 -22.89 -2.77 3.94
N LEU A 188 -24.12 -3.28 3.75
CA LEU A 188 -25.35 -2.54 4.07
C LEU A 188 -25.44 -2.17 5.56
N LEU A 189 -25.13 -3.12 6.45
CA LEU A 189 -25.11 -2.87 7.89
C LEU A 189 -24.11 -1.77 8.26
N ARG A 190 -22.89 -1.81 7.70
CA ARG A 190 -21.86 -0.79 7.93
C ARG A 190 -22.28 0.57 7.41
N ALA A 191 -22.84 0.63 6.19
CA ALA A 191 -23.38 1.86 5.63
C ALA A 191 -24.47 2.47 6.49
N PHE A 192 -25.40 1.63 6.99
CA PHE A 192 -26.49 2.07 7.84
C PHE A 192 -26.02 2.57 9.22
N GLN A 193 -25.02 1.90 9.80
CA GLN A 193 -24.40 2.33 11.07
C GLN A 193 -23.63 3.64 10.91
N GLY A 194 -22.96 3.83 9.77
CA GLY A 194 -22.17 5.02 9.45
C GLY A 194 -22.97 6.16 8.80
N ARG A 195 -24.34 6.08 8.77
CA ARG A 195 -25.17 7.14 8.19
C ARG A 195 -24.94 8.48 8.86
N THR A 196 -24.91 9.54 8.07
CA THR A 196 -24.76 10.92 8.51
C THR A 196 -26.06 11.68 8.36
N GLU A 197 -26.25 12.70 9.19
CA GLU A 197 -27.34 13.68 9.06
C GLU A 197 -27.07 14.57 7.83
N ILE A 198 -28.12 14.92 7.10
CA ILE A 198 -28.07 15.77 5.90
C ILE A 198 -28.88 17.06 6.12
#